data_791e1b479ddd331cea4ffb0de87e65ed
#
_entry.id   791e1b479ddd331cea4ffb0de87e65ed
#
_cell.length_a   1.000
_cell.length_b   1.000
_cell.length_c   1.000
_cell.angle_alpha   90.00
_cell.angle_beta   90.00
_cell.angle_gamma   90.00
#
_symmetry.space_group_name_H-M   'P 1'
#
loop_
_entity.id
_entity.type
_entity.pdbx_description
1 polymer ?
#
loop_
_entity_poly.entity_id
_entity_poly.type
_entity_poly.pdbx_seq_one_letter_code
_entity_poly.pdbx_strand_id
1 'polypeptide(L)'
;MEAIHLLEQGIGTVADIDKGVRLAFGRRMGPFETGDLVGLDVSYGALTAIYGESKDVRFYPPQLLRRKVKAGELGRKTDRGWYEYNPDGSRLNANHKEK
;
A
#
# COMPACT_ATOMS: atom_id res chain seq x y z
N MET A 1 1.13 9.58 2.53
CA MET A 1 1.83 8.30 2.35
C MET A 1 2.95 8.45 1.35
N GLU A 2 4.13 8.58 1.89
CA GLU A 2 5.31 8.80 1.07
C GLU A 2 5.55 7.67 0.07
N ALA A 3 5.39 6.42 0.52
CA ALA A 3 5.65 5.28 -0.35
C ALA A 3 4.72 5.26 -1.56
N ILE A 4 3.46 5.64 -1.35
CA ILE A 4 2.50 5.66 -2.45
C ILE A 4 2.86 6.75 -3.46
N HIS A 5 3.36 7.88 -2.97
CA HIS A 5 3.79 8.94 -3.88
C HIS A 5 4.99 8.50 -4.72
N LEU A 6 5.92 7.75 -4.13
CA LEU A 6 7.03 7.21 -4.91
C LEU A 6 6.54 6.29 -6.01
N LEU A 7 5.55 5.46 -5.69
CA LEU A 7 4.98 4.57 -6.66
C LEU A 7 4.28 5.34 -7.77
N GLU A 8 3.52 6.36 -7.41
CA GLU A 8 2.81 7.19 -8.39
C GLU A 8 3.78 7.90 -9.33
N GLN A 9 4.96 8.24 -8.84
CA GLN A 9 5.96 8.91 -9.63
C GLN A 9 6.81 7.96 -10.46
N GLY A 10 6.55 6.66 -10.36
CA GLY A 10 7.28 5.69 -11.15
C GLY A 10 8.70 5.44 -10.70
N ILE A 11 8.99 5.75 -9.43
CA ILE A 11 10.34 5.60 -8.92
C ILE A 11 10.72 4.14 -8.69
N GLY A 12 9.73 3.29 -8.45
CA GLY A 12 9.99 1.87 -8.28
C GLY A 12 8.69 1.10 -8.26
N THR A 13 8.78 -0.21 -8.23
CA THR A 13 7.59 -1.04 -8.10
C THR A 13 7.23 -1.16 -6.63
N VAL A 14 6.06 -1.72 -6.36
CA VAL A 14 5.63 -1.98 -4.98
C VAL A 14 6.68 -2.81 -4.25
N ALA A 15 7.16 -3.88 -4.90
CA ALA A 15 8.14 -4.76 -4.28
C ALA A 15 9.48 -4.06 -4.04
N ASP A 16 9.91 -3.22 -4.99
CA ASP A 16 11.16 -2.48 -4.84
C ASP A 16 11.11 -1.51 -3.67
N ILE A 17 10.01 -0.79 -3.55
CA ILE A 17 9.86 0.19 -2.48
C ILE A 17 9.82 -0.51 -1.13
N ASP A 18 9.07 -1.62 -1.03
CA ASP A 18 9.01 -2.38 0.21
C ASP A 18 10.38 -2.90 0.61
N LYS A 19 11.12 -3.46 -0.36
CA LYS A 19 12.44 -3.99 -0.08
C LYS A 19 13.40 -2.90 0.39
N GLY A 20 13.36 -1.75 -0.26
CA GLY A 20 14.21 -0.63 0.12
C GLY A 20 13.95 -0.15 1.53
N VAL A 21 12.68 -0.04 1.89
CA VAL A 21 12.31 0.40 3.24
C VAL A 21 12.72 -0.62 4.28
N ARG A 22 12.49 -1.91 4.00
CA ARG A 22 12.90 -2.95 4.95
C ARG A 22 14.40 -2.89 5.22
N LEU A 23 15.19 -2.75 4.17
CA LEU A 23 16.65 -2.71 4.32
C LEU A 23 17.12 -1.42 4.99
N ALA A 24 16.56 -0.29 4.60
CA ALA A 24 17.02 0.99 5.12
C ALA A 24 16.69 1.18 6.59
N PHE A 25 15.56 0.66 7.03
CA PHE A 25 15.11 0.90 8.40
C PHE A 25 15.09 -0.35 9.28
N GLY A 26 15.58 -1.46 8.76
CA GLY A 26 15.65 -2.69 9.55
C GLY A 26 14.29 -3.25 9.90
N ARG A 27 13.29 -3.02 9.06
CA ARG A 27 11.94 -3.48 9.33
C ARG A 27 11.69 -4.84 8.73
N ARG A 28 10.74 -5.57 9.31
CA ARG A 28 10.38 -6.88 8.79
C ARG A 28 9.45 -6.75 7.60
N MET A 29 8.63 -5.70 7.56
CA MET A 29 7.67 -5.48 6.50
C MET A 29 7.82 -4.08 5.95
N GLY A 30 7.64 -3.95 4.64
CA GLY A 30 7.64 -2.64 4.02
C GLY A 30 6.26 -2.00 4.11
N PRO A 31 6.14 -0.76 3.65
CA PRO A 31 4.88 -0.01 3.79
C PRO A 31 3.71 -0.63 3.04
N PHE A 32 3.92 -1.21 1.87
CA PHE A 32 2.83 -1.81 1.13
C PHE A 32 2.42 -3.15 1.73
N GLU A 33 3.39 -3.91 2.24
CA GLU A 33 3.08 -5.16 2.93
C GLU A 33 2.25 -4.88 4.17
N THR A 34 2.64 -3.87 4.94
CA THR A 34 1.91 -3.47 6.13
C THR A 34 0.52 -2.98 5.76
N GLY A 35 0.42 -2.20 4.69
CA GLY A 35 -0.87 -1.68 4.23
C GLY A 35 -1.83 -2.80 3.89
N ASP A 36 -1.35 -3.84 3.22
CA ASP A 36 -2.20 -4.97 2.88
C ASP A 36 -2.64 -5.76 4.12
N LEU A 37 -1.77 -5.87 5.11
CA LEU A 37 -2.10 -6.57 6.34
C LEU A 37 -3.18 -5.83 7.14
N VAL A 38 -3.03 -4.52 7.26
CA VAL A 38 -3.98 -3.69 8.00
C VAL A 38 -5.29 -3.52 7.22
N GLY A 39 -5.20 -3.35 5.92
CA GLY A 39 -6.35 -3.10 5.07
C GLY A 39 -6.29 -1.69 4.50
N LEU A 40 -6.45 -1.58 3.20
CA LEU A 40 -6.36 -0.28 2.54
C LEU A 40 -7.51 0.64 2.94
N ASP A 41 -8.66 0.06 3.26
CA ASP A 41 -9.80 0.83 3.74
C ASP A 41 -9.50 1.48 5.10
N VAL A 42 -8.78 0.76 5.97
CA VAL A 42 -8.39 1.31 7.27
C VAL A 42 -7.42 2.47 7.07
N SER A 43 -6.43 2.29 6.20
CA SER A 43 -5.47 3.35 5.90
C SER A 43 -6.15 4.56 5.30
N TYR A 44 -7.08 4.33 4.40
CA TYR A 44 -7.84 5.41 3.77
C TYR A 44 -8.64 6.17 4.82
N GLY A 45 -9.30 5.45 5.72
CA GLY A 45 -10.09 6.08 6.77
C GLY A 45 -9.23 6.90 7.71
N ALA A 46 -8.06 6.37 8.08
CA ALA A 46 -7.15 7.08 8.97
C ALA A 46 -6.64 8.36 8.33
N LEU A 47 -6.23 8.30 7.07
CA LEU A 47 -5.74 9.50 6.37
C LEU A 47 -6.86 10.52 6.22
N THR A 48 -8.07 10.06 5.90
CA THR A 48 -9.20 10.96 5.75
C THR A 48 -9.51 11.69 7.06
N ALA A 49 -9.46 10.96 8.18
CA ALA A 49 -9.72 11.55 9.48
C ALA A 49 -8.64 12.56 9.84
N ILE A 50 -7.37 12.23 9.61
CA ILE A 50 -6.29 13.16 9.92
C ILE A 50 -6.38 14.39 9.04
N TYR A 51 -6.68 14.22 7.77
CA TYR A 51 -6.83 15.36 6.87
C TYR A 51 -7.99 16.24 7.31
N GLY A 52 -9.08 15.62 7.74
CA GLY A 52 -10.25 16.38 8.20
C GLY A 52 -9.94 17.29 9.37
N GLU A 53 -9.06 16.81 10.27
CA GLU A 53 -8.68 17.62 11.43
C GLU A 53 -7.62 18.65 11.10
N SER A 54 -6.59 18.26 10.37
CA SER A 54 -5.41 19.11 10.15
C SER A 54 -5.50 19.97 8.91
N LYS A 55 -6.27 19.55 7.92
CA LYS A 55 -6.32 20.19 6.61
C LYS A 55 -4.96 20.22 5.93
N ASP A 56 -4.05 19.35 6.36
CA ASP A 56 -2.71 19.29 5.80
C ASP A 56 -2.74 18.36 4.61
N VAL A 57 -2.39 18.86 3.43
CA VAL A 57 -2.46 18.09 2.20
C VAL A 57 -1.60 16.84 2.20
N ARG A 58 -0.60 16.79 3.08
CA ARG A 58 0.23 15.59 3.19
C ARG A 58 -0.60 14.38 3.59
N PHE A 59 -1.72 14.59 4.28
CA PHE A 59 -2.57 13.50 4.74
C PHE A 59 -3.79 13.27 3.86
N TYR A 60 -3.90 14.01 2.78
CA TYR A 60 -4.99 13.76 1.84
C TYR A 60 -4.72 12.40 1.17
N PRO A 61 -5.70 11.49 1.14
CA PRO A 61 -5.46 10.16 0.60
C PRO A 61 -5.00 10.22 -0.85
N PRO A 62 -3.88 9.56 -1.20
CA PRO A 62 -3.39 9.58 -2.56
C PRO A 62 -4.40 8.94 -3.52
N GLN A 63 -4.37 9.38 -4.76
CA GLN A 63 -5.31 8.90 -5.76
C GLN A 63 -5.23 7.39 -5.96
N LEU A 64 -4.04 6.84 -5.95
CA LEU A 64 -3.87 5.41 -6.15
C LEU A 64 -4.53 4.61 -5.04
N LEU A 65 -4.39 5.08 -3.79
CA LEU A 65 -5.05 4.45 -2.65
C LEU A 65 -6.57 4.55 -2.80
N ARG A 66 -7.08 5.71 -3.18
CA ARG A 66 -8.52 5.89 -3.35
C ARG A 66 -9.09 4.96 -4.40
N ARG A 67 -8.33 4.78 -5.49
CA ARG A 67 -8.77 3.89 -6.57
C ARG A 67 -8.86 2.44 -6.10
N LYS A 68 -7.87 2.00 -5.32
CA LYS A 68 -7.86 0.61 -4.86
C LYS A 68 -9.00 0.34 -3.89
N VAL A 69 -9.27 1.29 -3.00
CA VAL A 69 -10.37 1.15 -2.06
C VAL A 69 -11.70 1.09 -2.81
N LYS A 70 -11.86 1.95 -3.80
CA LYS A 70 -13.08 1.99 -4.58
C LYS A 70 -13.28 0.70 -5.37
N ALA A 71 -12.19 0.08 -5.81
CA ALA A 71 -12.25 -1.18 -6.55
C ALA A 71 -12.43 -2.38 -5.64
N GLY A 72 -12.41 -2.19 -4.31
CA GLY A 72 -12.56 -3.29 -3.37
C GLY A 72 -11.28 -4.06 -3.16
N GLU A 73 -10.13 -3.50 -3.54
CA GLU A 73 -8.84 -4.15 -3.37
C GLU A 73 -8.23 -3.69 -2.06
N LEU A 74 -8.61 -4.37 -0.99
CA LEU A 74 -8.31 -3.91 0.36
C LEU A 74 -7.11 -4.60 1.02
N GLY A 75 -6.46 -5.51 0.31
CA GLY A 75 -5.31 -6.20 0.85
C GLY A 75 -5.61 -7.68 1.08
N ARG A 76 -5.00 -8.23 2.12
CA ARG A 76 -5.14 -9.67 2.38
C ARG A 76 -6.58 -10.12 2.53
N LYS A 77 -7.42 -9.29 3.13
CA LYS A 77 -8.80 -9.70 3.38
C LYS A 77 -9.64 -9.81 2.12
N THR A 78 -9.15 -9.28 1.00
CA THR A 78 -9.85 -9.40 -0.28
C THR A 78 -8.97 -10.08 -1.32
N ASP A 79 -7.86 -10.67 -0.88
CA ASP A 79 -6.90 -11.36 -1.72
C ASP A 79 -6.22 -10.47 -2.76
N ARG A 80 -6.43 -9.17 -2.68
CA ARG A 80 -5.81 -8.23 -3.59
C ARG A 80 -5.74 -6.84 -2.94
N GLY A 81 -4.58 -6.26 -2.99
CA GLY A 81 -4.35 -4.92 -2.52
C GLY A 81 -3.17 -4.37 -3.30
N TRP A 82 -2.10 -4.00 -2.61
CA TRP A 82 -0.86 -3.62 -3.28
C TRP A 82 -0.22 -4.84 -3.92
N TYR A 83 -0.43 -6.02 -3.32
CA TYR A 83 -0.01 -7.30 -3.87
C TYR A 83 -1.24 -8.14 -4.12
N GLU A 84 -1.05 -9.28 -4.77
CA GLU A 84 -2.11 -10.26 -4.97
C GLU A 84 -1.80 -11.49 -4.14
N TYR A 85 -2.84 -12.16 -3.68
CA TYR A 85 -2.68 -13.29 -2.77
C TYR A 85 -3.46 -14.48 -3.24
N ASN A 86 -2.98 -15.66 -2.87
CA ASN A 86 -3.70 -16.89 -3.11
C ASN A 86 -4.78 -17.06 -2.05
N PRO A 87 -5.77 -17.93 -2.27
CA PRO A 87 -6.82 -18.14 -1.27
C PRO A 87 -6.31 -18.57 0.10
N ASP A 88 -5.11 -19.18 0.16
CA ASP A 88 -4.55 -19.60 1.43
C ASP A 88 -3.82 -18.48 2.14
N GLY A 89 -3.80 -17.29 1.56
CA GLY A 89 -3.18 -16.14 2.17
C GLY A 89 -1.74 -15.91 1.77
N SER A 90 -1.13 -16.84 1.05
CA SER A 90 0.24 -16.63 0.60
C SER A 90 0.24 -15.66 -0.56
N ARG A 91 1.33 -14.88 -0.66
CA ARG A 91 1.42 -13.90 -1.72
C ARG A 91 1.67 -14.58 -3.05
N LEU A 92 0.95 -14.15 -4.08
CA LEU A 92 1.17 -14.64 -5.40
C LEU A 92 2.60 -14.32 -5.79
N ASN A 93 3.20 -15.20 -6.56
CA ASN A 93 4.56 -14.98 -6.97
C ASN A 93 4.65 -13.71 -7.80
N ALA A 94 5.27 -12.72 -7.22
CA ALA A 94 5.33 -11.42 -7.84
C ALA A 94 6.46 -11.28 -8.81
N ASN A 95 7.31 -12.27 -8.88
CA ASN A 95 8.44 -12.16 -9.74
C ASN A 95 8.10 -11.84 -11.13
N HIS A 96 7.10 -12.51 -11.62
CA HIS A 96 6.80 -12.40 -12.99
C HIS A 96 6.14 -11.10 -13.33
N LYS A 97 5.77 -10.35 -12.35
CA LYS A 97 5.13 -9.14 -12.65
C LYS A 97 5.94 -7.99 -12.43
N GLU A 98 6.96 -8.16 -11.72
CA GLU A 98 7.70 -7.05 -11.31
C GLU A 98 8.40 -6.37 -12.38
N LYS A 99 8.28 -6.86 -13.47
CA LYS A 99 8.96 -6.19 -14.49
C LYS A 99 8.14 -5.36 -15.27
#